data_ea79dd29ccf81c4dd93398c927372dc5
#
_entry.id   ea79dd29ccf81c4dd93398c927372dc5
#
_cell.length_a   1.000
_cell.length_b   1.000
_cell.length_c   1.000
_cell.angle_alpha   90.00
_cell.angle_beta   90.00
_cell.angle_gamma   90.00
#
_symmetry.space_group_name_H-M   'P 1'
#
loop_
_entity.id
_entity.type
_entity.pdbx_description
1 polymer ?
#
loop_
_entity_poly.entity_id
_entity_poly.type
_entity_poly.pdbx_seq_one_letter_code
_entity_poly.pdbx_strand_id
1 'polypeptide(L)'
;MSIGYITHPDCLLHDMGSRHPEQPARLSAINDHLSAVGLDKVLQQHSATPVQKPQLLAAHDGAYLDSVFRQSPEHGRVALDGDTAMNPFSLRAAQLAAGAAVQGVDMVMAGPINHVFCGVRP
;
A
#
# COMPACT_ATOMS: atom_id res chain seq x y z
N MET A 1 -5.35 -8.18 -23.69
CA MET A 1 -5.62 -7.39 -22.46
C MET A 1 -4.36 -7.42 -21.60
N SER A 2 -3.88 -6.26 -21.16
CA SER A 2 -2.70 -6.14 -20.29
C SER A 2 -3.14 -5.68 -18.91
N ILE A 3 -2.77 -6.42 -17.88
CA ILE A 3 -3.12 -6.12 -16.50
C ILE A 3 -1.83 -5.95 -15.70
N GLY A 4 -1.65 -4.78 -15.12
CA GLY A 4 -0.56 -4.49 -14.19
C GLY A 4 -0.92 -4.95 -12.78
N TYR A 5 0.07 -5.49 -12.09
CA TYR A 5 -0.02 -5.80 -10.66
C TYR A 5 1.06 -5.00 -9.93
N ILE A 6 0.64 -4.06 -9.09
CA ILE A 6 1.56 -3.19 -8.35
C ILE A 6 1.55 -3.63 -6.88
N THR A 7 2.72 -3.97 -6.37
CA THR A 7 2.90 -4.39 -4.98
C THR A 7 4.27 -3.95 -4.47
N HIS A 8 4.51 -4.10 -3.17
CA HIS A 8 5.81 -3.83 -2.57
C HIS A 8 5.96 -4.65 -1.28
N PRO A 9 7.12 -5.28 -1.03
CA PRO A 9 7.33 -6.11 0.16
C PRO A 9 7.21 -5.33 1.47
N ASP A 10 7.51 -4.04 1.49
CA ASP A 10 7.40 -3.21 2.70
C ASP A 10 5.94 -3.08 3.18
N CYS A 11 4.95 -3.34 2.32
CA CYS A 11 3.56 -3.39 2.74
C CYS A 11 3.28 -4.53 3.73
N LEU A 12 4.12 -5.57 3.76
CA LEU A 12 4.00 -6.67 4.72
C LEU A 12 4.51 -6.30 6.13
N LEU A 13 5.25 -5.20 6.26
CA LEU A 13 5.89 -4.80 7.51
C LEU A 13 4.97 -4.00 8.43
N HIS A 14 3.90 -3.40 7.89
CA HIS A 14 2.88 -2.76 8.71
C HIS A 14 2.11 -3.81 9.50
N ASP A 15 2.02 -3.63 10.83
CA ASP A 15 1.40 -4.60 11.73
C ASP A 15 0.75 -3.88 12.91
N MET A 16 -0.56 -4.07 13.07
CA MET A 16 -1.35 -3.51 14.17
C MET A 16 -1.58 -4.51 15.31
N GLY A 17 -0.98 -5.70 15.23
CA GLY A 17 -1.10 -6.75 16.24
C GLY A 17 -1.78 -8.01 15.69
N SER A 18 -1.50 -9.14 16.34
CA SER A 18 -1.87 -10.48 15.88
C SER A 18 -3.39 -10.74 15.84
N ARG A 19 -4.18 -9.93 16.55
CA ARG A 19 -5.65 -10.08 16.64
C ARG A 19 -6.40 -9.12 15.72
N HIS A 20 -5.71 -8.25 15.00
CA HIS A 20 -6.37 -7.30 14.11
C HIS A 20 -6.67 -7.97 12.76
N PRO A 21 -7.89 -7.82 12.20
CA PRO A 21 -8.25 -8.40 10.91
C PRO A 21 -7.46 -7.79 9.74
N GLU A 22 -7.05 -6.52 9.82
CA GLU A 22 -6.09 -5.93 8.89
C GLU A 22 -4.68 -6.33 9.32
N GLN A 23 -4.08 -7.29 8.62
CA GLN A 23 -2.83 -7.92 9.01
C GLN A 23 -1.99 -8.30 7.78
N PRO A 24 -0.67 -8.50 7.93
CA PRO A 24 0.22 -8.88 6.83
C PRO A 24 -0.24 -10.13 6.07
N ALA A 25 -0.83 -11.10 6.76
CA ALA A 25 -1.31 -12.34 6.17
C ALA A 25 -2.36 -12.13 5.06
N ARG A 26 -3.10 -11.01 5.06
CA ARG A 26 -4.05 -10.68 3.99
C ARG A 26 -3.35 -10.56 2.64
N LEU A 27 -2.25 -9.83 2.59
CA LEU A 27 -1.49 -9.62 1.35
C LEU A 27 -0.76 -10.90 0.94
N SER A 28 -0.19 -11.63 1.89
CA SER A 28 0.43 -12.92 1.63
C SER A 28 -0.57 -13.92 1.04
N ALA A 29 -1.78 -13.98 1.58
CA ALA A 29 -2.84 -14.85 1.06
C ALA A 29 -3.22 -14.50 -0.38
N ILE A 30 -3.30 -13.21 -0.72
CA ILE A 30 -3.57 -12.76 -2.08
C ILE A 30 -2.44 -13.22 -3.02
N ASN A 31 -1.20 -12.93 -2.66
CA ASN A 31 -0.04 -13.28 -3.48
C ASN A 31 0.07 -14.80 -3.69
N ASP A 32 -0.10 -15.57 -2.63
CA ASP A 32 -0.05 -17.03 -2.68
C ASP A 32 -1.15 -17.59 -3.57
N HIS A 33 -2.36 -17.04 -3.49
CA HIS A 33 -3.47 -17.48 -4.32
C HIS A 33 -3.25 -17.14 -5.80
N LEU A 34 -2.79 -15.92 -6.10
CA LEU A 34 -2.47 -15.52 -7.48
C LEU A 34 -1.44 -16.46 -8.09
N SER A 35 -0.44 -16.86 -7.31
CA SER A 35 0.58 -17.81 -7.75
C SER A 35 0.01 -19.23 -7.92
N ALA A 36 -0.80 -19.69 -6.98
CA ALA A 36 -1.39 -21.02 -7.01
C ALA A 36 -2.28 -21.25 -8.25
N VAL A 37 -3.00 -20.21 -8.70
CA VAL A 37 -3.85 -20.28 -9.89
C VAL A 37 -3.14 -19.85 -11.18
N GLY A 38 -1.84 -19.49 -11.10
CA GLY A 38 -1.01 -19.13 -12.24
C GLY A 38 -1.24 -17.72 -12.79
N LEU A 39 -2.01 -16.86 -12.10
CA LEU A 39 -2.25 -15.49 -12.54
C LEU A 39 -1.00 -14.62 -12.42
N ASP A 40 -0.10 -14.92 -11.49
CA ASP A 40 1.17 -14.22 -11.34
C ASP A 40 2.01 -14.23 -12.63
N LYS A 41 1.83 -15.23 -13.49
CA LYS A 41 2.56 -15.38 -14.76
C LYS A 41 1.99 -14.52 -15.89
N VAL A 42 0.74 -14.10 -15.79
CA VAL A 42 0.07 -13.31 -16.82
C VAL A 42 -0.07 -11.83 -16.41
N LEU A 43 0.08 -11.54 -15.13
CA LEU A 43 0.09 -10.16 -14.63
C LEU A 43 1.47 -9.52 -14.84
N GLN A 44 1.50 -8.29 -15.29
CA GLN A 44 2.73 -7.52 -15.38
C GLN A 44 3.09 -6.97 -14.00
N GLN A 45 4.18 -7.48 -13.43
CA GLN A 45 4.62 -7.13 -12.09
C GLN A 45 5.31 -5.77 -12.05
N HIS A 46 4.88 -4.91 -11.14
CA HIS A 46 5.46 -3.60 -10.91
C HIS A 46 5.68 -3.36 -9.43
N SER A 47 6.80 -2.72 -9.09
CA SER A 47 7.05 -2.27 -7.73
C SER A 47 6.35 -0.94 -7.48
N ALA A 48 5.65 -0.84 -6.36
CA ALA A 48 5.02 0.41 -5.96
C ALA A 48 6.08 1.50 -5.70
N THR A 49 5.80 2.72 -6.13
CA THR A 49 6.59 3.90 -5.81
C THR A 49 5.87 4.73 -4.74
N PRO A 50 6.60 5.35 -3.80
CA PRO A 50 5.94 6.16 -2.77
C PRO A 50 5.20 7.34 -3.38
N VAL A 51 4.05 7.66 -2.81
CA VAL A 51 3.31 8.88 -3.13
C VAL A 51 4.12 10.12 -2.76
N GLN A 52 3.98 11.18 -3.55
CA GLN A 52 4.59 12.46 -3.26
C GLN A 52 3.67 13.33 -2.40
N LYS A 53 4.24 14.20 -1.57
CA LYS A 53 3.48 15.07 -0.68
C LYS A 53 2.43 15.92 -1.39
N PRO A 54 2.71 16.55 -2.55
CA PRO A 54 1.68 17.30 -3.28
C PRO A 54 0.44 16.49 -3.66
N GLN A 55 0.63 15.20 -3.95
CA GLN A 55 -0.47 14.28 -4.28
C GLN A 55 -1.34 13.99 -3.03
N LEU A 56 -0.72 13.83 -1.86
CA LEU A 56 -1.44 13.68 -0.59
C LEU A 56 -2.22 14.95 -0.22
N LEU A 57 -1.63 16.12 -0.44
CA LEU A 57 -2.27 17.41 -0.15
C LEU A 57 -3.49 17.70 -1.04
N ALA A 58 -3.60 17.03 -2.19
CA ALA A 58 -4.79 17.14 -3.02
C ALA A 58 -6.03 16.47 -2.37
N ALA A 59 -5.82 15.51 -1.45
CA ALA A 59 -6.89 14.75 -0.81
C ALA A 59 -7.00 14.97 0.71
N HIS A 60 -5.94 15.46 1.35
CA HIS A 60 -5.85 15.59 2.81
C HIS A 60 -5.45 16.98 3.23
N ASP A 61 -5.96 17.42 4.38
CA ASP A 61 -5.50 18.63 5.04
C ASP A 61 -4.02 18.52 5.46
N GLY A 62 -3.25 19.58 5.25
CA GLY A 62 -1.82 19.59 5.54
C GLY A 62 -1.49 19.37 7.00
N ALA A 63 -2.28 19.94 7.92
CA ALA A 63 -2.09 19.75 9.35
C ALA A 63 -2.34 18.30 9.78
N TYR A 64 -3.32 17.65 9.17
CA TYR A 64 -3.56 16.21 9.38
C TYR A 64 -2.38 15.36 8.91
N LEU A 65 -1.86 15.61 7.71
CA LEU A 65 -0.69 14.90 7.20
C LEU A 65 0.52 15.06 8.11
N ASP A 66 0.81 16.30 8.51
CA ASP A 66 1.93 16.56 9.41
C ASP A 66 1.76 15.83 10.74
N SER A 67 0.54 15.75 11.26
CA SER A 67 0.23 14.97 12.47
C SER A 67 0.53 13.49 12.30
N VAL A 68 0.10 12.88 11.20
CA VAL A 68 0.36 11.45 10.92
C VAL A 68 1.86 11.20 10.81
N PHE A 69 2.59 12.04 10.08
CA PHE A 69 4.03 11.91 9.92
C PHE A 69 4.76 12.00 11.25
N ARG A 70 4.35 12.95 12.13
CA ARG A 70 4.97 13.10 13.46
C ARG A 70 4.67 11.93 14.39
N GLN A 71 3.54 11.28 14.24
CA GLN A 71 3.14 10.14 15.09
C GLN A 71 3.80 8.82 14.70
N SER A 72 4.49 8.76 13.57
CA SER A 72 5.20 7.54 13.16
C SER A 72 6.25 7.16 14.21
N PRO A 73 6.11 6.00 14.87
CA PRO A 73 7.01 5.63 15.95
C PRO A 73 8.33 5.07 15.42
N GLU A 74 9.40 5.21 16.22
CA GLU A 74 10.67 4.53 15.96
C GLU A 74 10.66 3.11 16.51
N HIS A 75 9.85 2.87 17.54
CA HIS A 75 9.73 1.58 18.22
C HIS A 75 8.28 1.34 18.63
N GLY A 76 7.89 0.06 18.68
CA GLY A 76 6.56 -0.33 19.15
C GLY A 76 5.42 0.13 18.27
N ARG A 77 4.31 0.47 18.89
CA ARG A 77 3.08 0.90 18.20
C ARG A 77 2.48 2.13 18.86
N VAL A 78 1.89 2.98 18.02
CA VAL A 78 1.12 4.17 18.45
C VAL A 78 -0.28 4.05 17.89
N ALA A 79 -1.29 4.13 18.74
CA ALA A 79 -2.68 4.16 18.31
C ALA A 79 -3.03 5.55 17.76
N LEU A 80 -3.62 5.59 16.55
CA LEU A 80 -4.21 6.80 15.99
C LEU A 80 -5.67 6.95 16.42
N ASP A 81 -6.38 5.84 16.49
CA ASP A 81 -7.74 5.75 17.03
C ASP A 81 -7.97 4.33 17.61
N GLY A 82 -9.21 3.99 17.93
CA GLY A 82 -9.55 2.70 18.53
C GLY A 82 -9.32 1.48 17.64
N ASP A 83 -9.13 1.67 16.34
CA ASP A 83 -9.00 0.59 15.36
C ASP A 83 -7.78 0.73 14.45
N THR A 84 -7.00 1.78 14.62
CA THR A 84 -5.85 2.08 13.76
C THR A 84 -4.61 2.36 14.60
N ALA A 85 -3.55 1.62 14.34
CA ALA A 85 -2.24 1.81 14.98
C ALA A 85 -1.13 1.86 13.94
N MET A 86 -0.05 2.54 14.28
CA MET A 86 1.17 2.60 13.47
C MET A 86 2.30 1.87 14.20
N ASN A 87 3.02 1.05 13.47
CA ASN A 87 4.36 0.58 13.84
C ASN A 87 5.42 1.38 13.06
N PRO A 88 6.74 1.14 13.24
CA PRO A 88 7.78 1.89 12.53
C PRO A 88 7.70 1.84 11.00
N PHE A 89 7.02 0.85 10.44
CA PHE A 89 6.91 0.63 8.98
C PHE A 89 5.59 1.12 8.38
N SER A 90 4.63 1.54 9.21
CA SER A 90 3.27 1.88 8.76
C SER A 90 3.24 3.08 7.83
N LEU A 91 3.99 4.13 8.14
CA LEU A 91 4.05 5.33 7.30
C LEU A 91 4.58 5.01 5.90
N ARG A 92 5.64 4.24 5.83
CA ARG A 92 6.22 3.79 4.55
C ARG A 92 5.22 2.95 3.75
N ALA A 93 4.55 2.00 4.40
CA ALA A 93 3.55 1.16 3.76
C ALA A 93 2.37 2.00 3.22
N ALA A 94 1.89 2.97 4.00
CA ALA A 94 0.83 3.88 3.57
C ALA A 94 1.24 4.73 2.36
N GLN A 95 2.47 5.24 2.35
CA GLN A 95 3.01 6.00 1.22
C GLN A 95 3.10 5.13 -0.05
N LEU A 96 3.50 3.88 0.09
CA LEU A 96 3.55 2.93 -1.03
C LEU A 96 2.15 2.54 -1.52
N ALA A 97 1.19 2.36 -0.61
CA ALA A 97 -0.18 2.04 -0.99
C ALA A 97 -0.83 3.18 -1.78
N ALA A 98 -0.71 4.41 -1.30
CA ALA A 98 -1.20 5.59 -2.02
C ALA A 98 -0.45 5.79 -3.35
N GLY A 99 0.87 5.62 -3.34
CA GLY A 99 1.71 5.73 -4.53
C GLY A 99 1.36 4.69 -5.59
N ALA A 100 1.04 3.47 -5.19
CA ALA A 100 0.61 2.42 -6.12
C ALA A 100 -0.68 2.82 -6.86
N ALA A 101 -1.63 3.43 -6.15
CA ALA A 101 -2.87 3.89 -6.79
C ALA A 101 -2.61 5.00 -7.82
N VAL A 102 -1.78 5.98 -7.48
CA VAL A 102 -1.38 7.06 -8.42
C VAL A 102 -0.65 6.46 -9.62
N GLN A 103 0.34 5.61 -9.37
CA GLN A 103 1.11 4.91 -10.41
C GLN A 103 0.19 4.11 -11.34
N GLY A 104 -0.81 3.42 -10.77
CA GLY A 104 -1.77 2.63 -11.53
C GLY A 104 -2.62 3.49 -12.47
N VAL A 105 -3.08 4.65 -12.01
CA VAL A 105 -3.81 5.61 -12.86
C VAL A 105 -2.91 6.09 -14.00
N ASP A 106 -1.68 6.49 -13.69
CA ASP A 106 -0.74 6.96 -14.70
C ASP A 106 -0.45 5.90 -15.77
N MET A 107 -0.29 4.65 -15.35
CA MET A 107 -0.05 3.52 -16.26
C MET A 107 -1.23 3.27 -17.20
N VAL A 108 -2.45 3.30 -16.68
CA VAL A 108 -3.67 3.11 -17.51
C VAL A 108 -3.86 4.27 -18.46
N MET A 109 -3.64 5.50 -18.00
CA MET A 109 -3.79 6.70 -18.83
C MET A 109 -2.75 6.79 -19.95
N ALA A 110 -1.54 6.31 -19.70
CA ALA A 110 -0.47 6.28 -20.71
C ALA A 110 -0.63 5.14 -21.74
N GLY A 111 -1.39 4.05 -21.40
CA GLY A 111 -1.39 2.81 -22.18
C GLY A 111 0.02 2.23 -22.29
N PRO A 112 0.24 1.01 -22.72
CA PRO A 112 -0.69 -0.01 -23.22
C PRO A 112 -1.36 -0.87 -22.11
N ILE A 113 -1.13 -0.57 -20.83
CA ILE A 113 -1.78 -1.28 -19.75
C ILE A 113 -3.22 -0.77 -19.62
N ASN A 114 -4.19 -1.69 -19.60
CA ASN A 114 -5.61 -1.35 -19.60
C ASN A 114 -6.23 -1.40 -18.21
N HIS A 115 -5.67 -2.24 -17.33
CA HIS A 115 -6.17 -2.46 -15.98
C HIS A 115 -5.00 -2.60 -15.02
N VAL A 116 -5.20 -2.13 -13.80
CA VAL A 116 -4.20 -2.29 -12.73
C VAL A 116 -4.89 -2.80 -11.47
N PHE A 117 -4.26 -3.76 -10.83
CA PHE A 117 -4.59 -4.22 -9.48
C PHE A 117 -3.44 -3.86 -8.54
N CYS A 118 -3.78 -3.18 -7.44
CA CYS A 118 -2.79 -2.79 -6.43
C CYS A 118 -2.89 -3.75 -5.23
N GLY A 119 -1.93 -4.66 -5.13
CA GLY A 119 -1.79 -5.57 -4.00
C GLY A 119 -0.98 -4.89 -2.89
N VAL A 120 -1.62 -3.99 -2.15
CA VAL A 120 -0.99 -3.14 -1.14
C VAL A 120 -1.83 -3.09 0.13
N ARG A 121 -1.22 -2.62 1.22
CA ARG A 121 -1.84 -2.34 2.51
C ARG A 121 -0.97 -1.31 3.27
N PRO A 122 -1.46 -0.58 4.22
CA PRO A 122 -2.77 -0.66 4.86
C PRO A 122 -3.92 -0.25 4.00
#